data_df2c7a7c26ff701526cda179910397b9
#
_entry.id   df2c7a7c26ff701526cda179910397b9
#
_cell.length_a   1.000
_cell.length_b   1.000
_cell.length_c   1.000
_cell.angle_alpha   90.00
_cell.angle_beta   90.00
_cell.angle_gamma   90.00
#
_symmetry.space_group_name_H-M   'P 1'
#
loop_
_entity.id
_entity.type
_entity.pdbx_description
1 polymer ?
#
loop_
_entity_poly.entity_id
_entity_poly.type
_entity_poly.pdbx_seq_one_letter_code
_entity_poly.pdbx_strand_id
1 'polypeptide(L)'
;MTDALIRAEGLSKVYGDGDRHRVEVLRDLDLAVAAGEKVVIIGQSGVGKSTLLHVLGALDRPSAGNVWFGGQSLLQMSERDLAAFRNREIGFIFQFHHLLPDFTALENTMMPGLIRGLAWEEAAARARDVLQQVGLAHRLDHKPGELSGGEQQRVAVARAVVLSPRAVLADEPTGNLDPVTADEVHRVLIDLNRSRAITLVIVTHNDRLAALADRTLRLEHGRLG
;
A
#
# COMPACT_ATOMS: atom_id res chain seq x y z
N MET A 1 -13.79 -22.71 1.77
CA MET A 1 -13.60 -21.28 2.14
C MET A 1 -12.22 -20.94 1.65
N THR A 2 -12.09 -20.12 0.60
CA THR A 2 -10.79 -19.69 0.06
C THR A 2 -10.03 -18.96 1.18
N ASP A 3 -8.79 -19.40 1.41
CA ASP A 3 -7.91 -18.85 2.46
C ASP A 3 -7.59 -17.38 2.12
N ALA A 4 -8.35 -16.44 2.66
CA ALA A 4 -8.14 -15.02 2.44
C ALA A 4 -6.80 -14.60 3.07
N LEU A 5 -5.95 -13.91 2.30
CA LEU A 5 -4.73 -13.31 2.83
C LEU A 5 -5.04 -12.17 3.80
N ILE A 6 -5.95 -11.28 3.41
CA ILE A 6 -6.43 -10.17 4.25
C ILE A 6 -7.92 -10.39 4.50
N ARG A 7 -8.33 -10.34 5.76
CA ARG A 7 -9.73 -10.43 6.16
C ARG A 7 -10.03 -9.38 7.22
N ALA A 8 -11.09 -8.62 6.99
CA ALA A 8 -11.67 -7.69 7.95
C ALA A 8 -13.09 -8.14 8.24
N GLU A 9 -13.52 -8.09 9.49
CA GLU A 9 -14.87 -8.48 9.94
C GLU A 9 -15.40 -7.44 10.92
N GLY A 10 -16.61 -6.95 10.66
CA GLY A 10 -17.30 -5.98 11.49
C GLY A 10 -16.50 -4.68 11.70
N LEU A 11 -15.67 -4.30 10.69
CA LEU A 11 -14.69 -3.25 10.85
C LEU A 11 -15.35 -1.88 10.94
N SER A 12 -15.14 -1.19 12.06
CA SER A 12 -15.63 0.18 12.24
C SER A 12 -14.49 1.09 12.69
N LYS A 13 -14.52 2.35 12.22
CA LYS A 13 -13.56 3.37 12.64
C LYS A 13 -14.26 4.69 12.92
N VAL A 14 -13.99 5.22 14.09
CA VAL A 14 -14.51 6.49 14.58
C VAL A 14 -13.34 7.35 14.99
N TYR A 15 -13.34 8.60 14.58
CA TYR A 15 -12.39 9.64 15.01
C TYR A 15 -13.12 10.67 15.88
N GLY A 16 -12.37 11.33 16.75
CA GLY A 16 -12.81 12.40 17.63
C GLY A 16 -13.02 11.96 19.07
N ASP A 17 -12.87 12.92 20.01
CA ASP A 17 -13.05 12.75 21.44
C ASP A 17 -14.42 13.30 21.88
N GLY A 18 -15.18 12.48 22.61
CA GLY A 18 -16.48 12.83 23.20
C GLY A 18 -17.61 12.93 22.17
N ASP A 19 -18.85 13.14 22.67
CA ASP A 19 -20.07 13.07 21.85
C ASP A 19 -20.22 14.20 20.81
N ARG A 20 -19.48 15.31 20.94
CA ARG A 20 -19.69 16.50 20.09
C ARG A 20 -18.90 16.51 18.77
N HIS A 21 -17.86 15.68 18.63
CA HIS A 21 -16.98 15.68 17.46
C HIS A 21 -16.74 14.27 16.89
N ARG A 22 -17.63 13.34 17.20
CA ARG A 22 -17.48 11.94 16.76
C ARG A 22 -17.86 11.80 15.30
N VAL A 23 -16.87 11.39 14.47
CA VAL A 23 -17.06 11.10 13.03
C VAL A 23 -16.84 9.62 12.80
N GLU A 24 -17.90 8.90 12.47
CA GLU A 24 -17.82 7.50 12.07
C GLU A 24 -17.49 7.40 10.59
N VAL A 25 -16.29 6.92 10.29
CA VAL A 25 -15.72 6.87 8.92
C VAL A 25 -15.93 5.50 8.29
N LEU A 26 -15.79 4.41 9.06
CA LEU A 26 -16.07 3.04 8.61
C LEU A 26 -17.14 2.44 9.51
N ARG A 27 -18.05 1.65 8.91
CA ARG A 27 -19.26 1.15 9.55
C ARG A 27 -19.48 -0.32 9.25
N ASP A 28 -19.20 -1.18 10.21
CA ASP A 28 -19.52 -2.61 10.18
C ASP A 28 -19.17 -3.24 8.81
N LEU A 29 -17.90 -3.07 8.42
CA LEU A 29 -17.41 -3.39 7.08
C LEU A 29 -16.74 -4.77 7.11
N ASP A 30 -17.13 -5.63 6.17
CA ASP A 30 -16.48 -6.91 5.91
C ASP A 30 -15.71 -6.87 4.60
N LEU A 31 -14.52 -7.45 4.60
CA LEU A 31 -13.67 -7.58 3.42
C LEU A 31 -12.84 -8.86 3.50
N ALA A 32 -12.79 -9.59 2.41
CA ALA A 32 -11.85 -10.69 2.23
C ALA A 32 -11.09 -10.50 0.91
N VAL A 33 -9.77 -10.62 0.95
CA VAL A 33 -8.88 -10.52 -0.23
C VAL A 33 -8.02 -11.77 -0.28
N ALA A 34 -8.07 -12.49 -1.41
CA ALA A 34 -7.29 -13.69 -1.62
C ALA A 34 -5.80 -13.38 -1.88
N ALA A 35 -4.92 -14.35 -1.66
CA ALA A 35 -3.51 -14.20 -2.01
C ALA A 35 -3.34 -14.01 -3.53
N GLY A 36 -2.55 -13.03 -3.93
CA GLY A 36 -2.31 -12.66 -5.33
C GLY A 36 -3.44 -11.88 -6.01
N GLU A 37 -4.58 -11.68 -5.35
CA GLU A 37 -5.73 -10.93 -5.88
C GLU A 37 -5.40 -9.44 -6.02
N LYS A 38 -5.92 -8.81 -7.08
CA LYS A 38 -5.95 -7.36 -7.28
C LYS A 38 -7.34 -6.82 -6.97
N VAL A 39 -7.49 -6.17 -5.84
CA VAL A 39 -8.73 -5.50 -5.44
C VAL A 39 -8.57 -3.99 -5.56
N VAL A 40 -9.48 -3.35 -6.26
CA VAL A 40 -9.56 -1.89 -6.32
C VAL A 40 -10.82 -1.44 -5.59
N ILE A 41 -10.66 -0.49 -4.67
CA ILE A 41 -11.75 0.11 -3.90
C ILE A 41 -11.93 1.54 -4.39
N ILE A 42 -13.06 1.81 -5.03
CA ILE A 42 -13.43 3.14 -5.52
C ILE A 42 -14.39 3.83 -4.55
N GLY A 43 -14.42 5.16 -4.61
CA GLY A 43 -15.34 5.98 -3.81
C GLY A 43 -14.97 7.45 -3.86
N GLN A 44 -15.90 8.31 -3.45
CA GLN A 44 -15.67 9.76 -3.42
C GLN A 44 -14.53 10.15 -2.48
N SER A 45 -13.97 11.35 -2.68
CA SER A 45 -12.98 11.91 -1.75
C SER A 45 -13.59 12.06 -0.36
N GLY A 46 -12.82 11.73 0.68
CA GLY A 46 -13.26 11.83 2.07
C GLY A 46 -14.17 10.72 2.58
N VAL A 47 -14.55 9.71 1.75
CA VAL A 47 -15.48 8.64 2.16
C VAL A 47 -14.84 7.59 3.11
N GLY A 48 -13.53 7.67 3.36
CA GLY A 48 -12.82 6.75 4.27
C GLY A 48 -11.90 5.74 3.60
N LYS A 49 -11.60 5.87 2.29
CA LYS A 49 -10.71 4.95 1.56
C LYS A 49 -9.32 4.82 2.20
N SER A 50 -8.65 5.93 2.46
CA SER A 50 -7.33 5.95 3.12
C SER A 50 -7.40 5.38 4.54
N THR A 51 -8.47 5.69 5.28
CA THR A 51 -8.72 5.11 6.62
C THR A 51 -8.81 3.60 6.56
N LEU A 52 -9.58 3.05 5.62
CA LEU A 52 -9.68 1.61 5.42
C LEU A 52 -8.31 0.99 5.15
N LEU A 53 -7.54 1.60 4.25
CA LEU A 53 -6.19 1.12 3.90
C LEU A 53 -5.23 1.17 5.09
N HIS A 54 -5.28 2.24 5.90
CA HIS A 54 -4.48 2.37 7.12
C HIS A 54 -4.83 1.30 8.15
N VAL A 55 -6.11 0.98 8.32
CA VAL A 55 -6.55 -0.06 9.26
C VAL A 55 -6.17 -1.45 8.75
N LEU A 56 -6.37 -1.76 7.47
CA LEU A 56 -5.95 -3.04 6.86
C LEU A 56 -4.43 -3.24 6.98
N GLY A 57 -3.67 -2.16 6.88
CA GLY A 57 -2.20 -2.16 6.97
C GLY A 57 -1.66 -2.02 8.39
N ALA A 58 -2.51 -2.02 9.40
CA ALA A 58 -2.12 -1.83 10.80
C ALA A 58 -1.31 -0.54 11.06
N LEU A 59 -1.55 0.52 10.27
CA LEU A 59 -1.08 1.88 10.54
C LEU A 59 -1.98 2.60 11.53
N ASP A 60 -3.25 2.19 11.60
CA ASP A 60 -4.23 2.69 12.56
C ASP A 60 -5.03 1.50 13.11
N ARG A 61 -5.55 1.63 14.33
CA ARG A 61 -6.38 0.60 14.95
C ARG A 61 -7.86 0.87 14.66
N PRO A 62 -8.66 -0.17 14.37
CA PRO A 62 -10.11 0.00 14.27
C PRO A 62 -10.71 0.36 15.64
N SER A 63 -11.88 0.99 15.62
CA SER A 63 -12.67 1.23 16.85
C SER A 63 -13.48 0.00 17.26
N ALA A 64 -13.86 -0.84 16.28
CA ALA A 64 -14.50 -2.13 16.48
C ALA A 64 -14.19 -3.07 15.31
N GLY A 65 -14.47 -4.36 15.49
CA GLY A 65 -14.15 -5.39 14.51
C GLY A 65 -12.71 -5.88 14.62
N ASN A 66 -12.27 -6.66 13.65
CA ASN A 66 -10.91 -7.21 13.62
C ASN A 66 -10.36 -7.29 12.20
N VAL A 67 -9.02 -7.32 12.08
CA VAL A 67 -8.29 -7.55 10.85
C VAL A 67 -7.33 -8.73 11.05
N TRP A 68 -7.40 -9.67 10.11
CA TRP A 68 -6.48 -10.81 10.02
C TRP A 68 -5.64 -10.71 8.77
N PHE A 69 -4.40 -11.12 8.88
CA PHE A 69 -3.49 -11.26 7.76
C PHE A 69 -2.83 -12.65 7.81
N GLY A 70 -3.05 -13.47 6.79
CA GLY A 70 -2.56 -14.85 6.77
C GLY A 70 -3.01 -15.67 7.99
N GLY A 71 -4.24 -15.44 8.47
CA GLY A 71 -4.82 -16.11 9.63
C GLY A 71 -4.43 -15.54 11.00
N GLN A 72 -3.50 -14.57 11.06
CA GLN A 72 -3.10 -13.90 12.32
C GLN A 72 -3.91 -12.63 12.55
N SER A 73 -4.48 -12.45 13.75
CA SER A 73 -5.16 -11.21 14.13
C SER A 73 -4.13 -10.11 14.41
N LEU A 74 -4.24 -9.00 13.68
CA LEU A 74 -3.34 -7.84 13.84
C LEU A 74 -3.60 -7.11 15.16
N LEU A 75 -4.83 -7.16 15.69
CA LEU A 75 -5.18 -6.49 16.96
C LEU A 75 -4.56 -7.15 18.20
N GLN A 76 -4.15 -8.41 18.08
CA GLN A 76 -3.51 -9.14 19.19
C GLN A 76 -2.00 -8.90 19.25
N MET A 77 -1.43 -8.22 18.26
CA MET A 77 0.01 -7.94 18.22
C MET A 77 0.36 -6.70 19.05
N SER A 78 1.53 -6.73 19.67
CA SER A 78 2.13 -5.54 20.28
C SER A 78 2.54 -4.53 19.19
N GLU A 79 2.72 -3.25 19.54
CA GLU A 79 3.18 -2.23 18.59
C GLU A 79 4.52 -2.58 17.94
N ARG A 80 5.43 -3.21 18.70
CA ARG A 80 6.71 -3.69 18.18
C ARG A 80 6.52 -4.80 17.15
N ASP A 81 5.65 -5.76 17.44
CA ASP A 81 5.38 -6.89 16.54
C ASP A 81 4.63 -6.40 15.28
N LEU A 82 3.70 -5.44 15.42
CA LEU A 82 3.04 -4.79 14.28
C LEU A 82 4.04 -4.07 13.38
N ALA A 83 5.01 -3.34 13.95
CA ALA A 83 6.05 -2.68 13.16
C ALA A 83 6.91 -3.67 12.38
N ALA A 84 7.35 -4.76 13.03
CA ALA A 84 8.09 -5.83 12.39
C ALA A 84 7.26 -6.57 11.33
N PHE A 85 5.96 -6.80 11.61
CA PHE A 85 5.01 -7.38 10.70
C PHE A 85 4.82 -6.51 9.45
N ARG A 86 4.54 -5.20 9.60
CA ARG A 86 4.41 -4.27 8.47
C ARG A 86 5.64 -4.28 7.59
N ASN A 87 6.83 -4.18 8.18
CA ASN A 87 8.09 -4.20 7.43
C ASN A 87 8.28 -5.49 6.62
N ARG A 88 7.78 -6.63 7.10
CA ARG A 88 7.95 -7.93 6.46
C ARG A 88 6.87 -8.25 5.43
N GLU A 89 5.60 -7.96 5.75
CA GLU A 89 4.44 -8.51 5.05
C GLU A 89 3.75 -7.50 4.13
N ILE A 90 3.94 -6.19 4.37
CA ILE A 90 3.15 -5.14 3.71
C ILE A 90 4.05 -4.08 3.09
N GLY A 91 3.84 -3.79 1.81
CA GLY A 91 4.35 -2.60 1.16
C GLY A 91 3.29 -1.51 1.12
N PHE A 92 3.70 -0.26 1.35
CA PHE A 92 2.78 0.89 1.25
C PHE A 92 3.20 1.81 0.10
N ILE A 93 2.21 2.24 -0.68
CA ILE A 93 2.34 3.26 -1.71
C ILE A 93 1.31 4.34 -1.41
N PHE A 94 1.75 5.60 -1.35
CA PHE A 94 0.90 6.75 -1.06
C PHE A 94 0.81 7.69 -2.26
N GLN A 95 -0.22 8.51 -2.29
CA GLN A 95 -0.43 9.56 -3.29
C GLN A 95 0.74 10.56 -3.33
N PHE A 96 1.23 10.96 -2.15
CA PHE A 96 2.51 11.66 -2.01
C PHE A 96 3.58 10.62 -1.76
N HIS A 97 4.64 10.64 -2.55
CA HIS A 97 5.68 9.59 -2.60
C HIS A 97 6.38 9.35 -1.26
N HIS A 98 6.41 10.37 -0.37
CA HIS A 98 7.09 10.34 0.93
C HIS A 98 8.54 9.81 0.83
N LEU A 99 9.23 10.23 -0.24
CA LEU A 99 10.64 9.95 -0.38
C LEU A 99 11.43 10.86 0.56
N LEU A 100 12.49 10.32 1.13
CA LEU A 100 13.43 11.07 1.95
C LEU A 100 14.28 11.96 1.02
N PRO A 101 14.20 13.31 1.14
CA PRO A 101 14.74 14.22 0.13
C PRO A 101 16.27 14.21 0.05
N ASP A 102 16.95 13.88 1.15
CA ASP A 102 18.41 13.82 1.24
C ASP A 102 19.01 12.50 0.73
N PHE A 103 18.17 11.49 0.51
CA PHE A 103 18.57 10.15 0.07
C PHE A 103 18.31 9.96 -1.42
N THR A 104 19.19 9.24 -2.09
CA THR A 104 19.07 8.86 -3.50
C THR A 104 17.89 7.90 -3.71
N ALA A 105 17.55 7.62 -4.97
CA ALA A 105 16.56 6.60 -5.34
C ALA A 105 16.96 5.21 -4.78
N LEU A 106 18.25 4.87 -4.88
CA LEU A 106 18.78 3.64 -4.32
C LEU A 106 18.59 3.59 -2.81
N GLU A 107 19.03 4.61 -2.09
CA GLU A 107 18.96 4.66 -0.62
C GLU A 107 17.51 4.69 -0.10
N ASN A 108 16.61 5.44 -0.77
CA ASN A 108 15.18 5.39 -0.46
C ASN A 108 14.61 3.99 -0.59
N THR A 109 15.00 3.26 -1.63
CA THR A 109 14.54 1.88 -1.87
C THR A 109 15.17 0.89 -0.89
N MET A 110 16.41 1.11 -0.43
CA MET A 110 17.09 0.27 0.56
C MET A 110 16.46 0.37 1.96
N MET A 111 15.83 1.49 2.29
CA MET A 111 15.44 1.84 3.66
C MET A 111 14.66 0.72 4.39
N PRO A 112 13.65 0.05 3.81
CA PRO A 112 12.97 -1.06 4.49
C PRO A 112 13.90 -2.22 4.86
N GLY A 113 14.90 -2.50 4.02
CA GLY A 113 15.90 -3.54 4.27
C GLY A 113 16.84 -3.17 5.42
N LEU A 114 17.30 -1.92 5.46
CA LEU A 114 18.14 -1.42 6.54
C LEU A 114 17.40 -1.41 7.88
N ILE A 115 16.13 -1.01 7.90
CA ILE A 115 15.25 -1.06 9.09
C ILE A 115 15.10 -2.52 9.57
N ARG A 116 15.05 -3.50 8.64
CA ARG A 116 14.98 -4.93 8.95
C ARG A 116 16.31 -5.50 9.49
N GLY A 117 17.41 -4.73 9.40
CA GLY A 117 18.73 -5.15 9.82
C GLY A 117 19.55 -5.88 8.76
N LEU A 118 19.20 -5.75 7.48
CA LEU A 118 20.04 -6.26 6.39
C LEU A 118 21.36 -5.49 6.32
N ALA A 119 22.44 -6.19 5.94
CA ALA A 119 23.69 -5.52 5.61
C ALA A 119 23.49 -4.54 4.43
N TRP A 120 24.31 -3.49 4.40
CA TRP A 120 24.22 -2.44 3.37
C TRP A 120 24.29 -3.01 1.96
N GLU A 121 25.23 -3.91 1.71
CA GLU A 121 25.47 -4.52 0.40
C GLU A 121 24.27 -5.35 -0.05
N GLU A 122 23.64 -6.09 0.88
CA GLU A 122 22.47 -6.89 0.58
C GLU A 122 21.25 -5.98 0.28
N ALA A 123 21.03 -4.97 1.11
CA ALA A 123 19.96 -4.00 0.88
C ALA A 123 20.13 -3.26 -0.46
N ALA A 124 21.39 -2.87 -0.79
CA ALA A 124 21.71 -2.22 -2.05
C ALA A 124 21.49 -3.14 -3.26
N ALA A 125 21.89 -4.41 -3.18
CA ALA A 125 21.68 -5.37 -4.26
C ALA A 125 20.17 -5.54 -4.56
N ARG A 126 19.36 -5.79 -3.52
CA ARG A 126 17.89 -5.91 -3.65
C ARG A 126 17.25 -4.64 -4.23
N ALA A 127 17.70 -3.48 -3.77
CA ALA A 127 17.17 -2.19 -4.26
C ALA A 127 17.50 -1.96 -5.74
N ARG A 128 18.74 -2.28 -6.20
CA ARG A 128 19.11 -2.18 -7.61
C ARG A 128 18.26 -3.08 -8.50
N ASP A 129 18.04 -4.33 -8.07
CA ASP A 129 17.22 -5.29 -8.82
C ASP A 129 15.78 -4.76 -9.01
N VAL A 130 15.18 -4.22 -7.95
CA VAL A 130 13.81 -3.70 -8.03
C VAL A 130 13.76 -2.39 -8.84
N LEU A 131 14.72 -1.48 -8.65
CA LEU A 131 14.80 -0.24 -9.43
C LEU A 131 14.99 -0.52 -10.92
N GLN A 132 15.74 -1.55 -11.29
CA GLN A 132 15.82 -2.01 -12.67
C GLN A 132 14.48 -2.51 -13.20
N GLN A 133 13.72 -3.28 -12.40
CA GLN A 133 12.40 -3.80 -12.79
C GLN A 133 11.37 -2.68 -13.02
N VAL A 134 11.46 -1.58 -12.26
CA VAL A 134 10.59 -0.41 -12.46
C VAL A 134 11.15 0.60 -13.47
N GLY A 135 12.21 0.24 -14.22
CA GLY A 135 12.78 1.05 -15.29
C GLY A 135 13.67 2.21 -14.83
N LEU A 136 14.23 2.14 -13.60
CA LEU A 136 15.03 3.22 -13.00
C LEU A 136 16.52 2.86 -12.80
N ALA A 137 17.05 1.88 -13.54
CA ALA A 137 18.48 1.50 -13.43
C ALA A 137 19.45 2.66 -13.70
N HIS A 138 19.05 3.66 -14.48
CA HIS A 138 19.83 4.85 -14.82
C HIS A 138 19.66 6.02 -13.85
N ARG A 139 18.86 5.86 -12.77
CA ARG A 139 18.50 6.91 -11.80
C ARG A 139 18.92 6.59 -10.37
N LEU A 140 19.72 5.56 -10.15
CA LEU A 140 20.07 5.06 -8.80
C LEU A 140 20.59 6.16 -7.85
N ASP A 141 21.45 7.03 -8.36
CA ASP A 141 22.15 8.05 -7.59
C ASP A 141 21.42 9.42 -7.56
N HIS A 142 20.25 9.52 -8.23
CA HIS A 142 19.47 10.76 -8.25
C HIS A 142 18.66 10.91 -6.95
N LYS A 143 18.61 12.12 -6.45
CA LYS A 143 17.74 12.50 -5.31
C LYS A 143 16.33 12.82 -5.80
N PRO A 144 15.30 12.78 -4.92
CA PRO A 144 13.91 13.05 -5.32
C PRO A 144 13.71 14.34 -6.10
N GLY A 145 14.40 15.42 -5.75
CA GLY A 145 14.33 16.71 -6.48
C GLY A 145 14.86 16.69 -7.92
N GLU A 146 15.59 15.64 -8.30
CA GLU A 146 16.17 15.45 -9.64
C GLU A 146 15.35 14.45 -10.48
N LEU A 147 14.26 13.91 -9.91
CA LEU A 147 13.37 12.94 -10.53
C LEU A 147 12.04 13.57 -10.93
N SER A 148 11.48 13.16 -12.07
CA SER A 148 10.10 13.50 -12.42
C SER A 148 9.11 12.87 -11.43
N GLY A 149 7.85 13.37 -11.38
CA GLY A 149 6.82 12.83 -10.49
C GLY A 149 6.58 11.32 -10.72
N GLY A 150 6.58 10.87 -11.97
CA GLY A 150 6.45 9.45 -12.30
C GLY A 150 7.66 8.61 -11.88
N GLU A 151 8.89 9.15 -12.01
CA GLU A 151 10.10 8.49 -11.51
C GLU A 151 10.08 8.39 -9.99
N GLN A 152 9.67 9.46 -9.28
CA GLN A 152 9.50 9.43 -7.83
C GLN A 152 8.48 8.38 -7.39
N GLN A 153 7.36 8.25 -8.11
CA GLN A 153 6.36 7.24 -7.82
C GLN A 153 6.90 5.82 -8.07
N ARG A 154 7.66 5.60 -9.14
CA ARG A 154 8.31 4.31 -9.37
C ARG A 154 9.36 3.98 -8.30
N VAL A 155 10.08 4.97 -7.75
CA VAL A 155 10.93 4.76 -6.56
C VAL A 155 10.09 4.36 -5.35
N ALA A 156 8.95 5.01 -5.10
CA ALA A 156 8.04 4.65 -4.00
C ALA A 156 7.48 3.22 -4.18
N VAL A 157 7.14 2.83 -5.41
CA VAL A 157 6.75 1.45 -5.74
C VAL A 157 7.90 0.47 -5.46
N ALA A 158 9.11 0.78 -5.92
CA ALA A 158 10.30 -0.05 -5.68
C ALA A 158 10.56 -0.24 -4.18
N ARG A 159 10.49 0.84 -3.39
CA ARG A 159 10.61 0.82 -1.94
C ARG A 159 9.56 -0.08 -1.28
N ALA A 160 8.32 -0.03 -1.77
CA ALA A 160 7.23 -0.85 -1.23
C ALA A 160 7.46 -2.35 -1.45
N VAL A 161 8.13 -2.77 -2.54
CA VAL A 161 8.26 -4.19 -2.91
C VAL A 161 9.66 -4.78 -2.70
N VAL A 162 10.63 -3.99 -2.23
CA VAL A 162 12.06 -4.41 -2.12
C VAL A 162 12.26 -5.62 -1.20
N LEU A 163 11.41 -5.80 -0.21
CA LEU A 163 11.45 -6.95 0.71
C LEU A 163 10.51 -8.08 0.30
N SER A 164 9.93 -8.01 -0.92
CA SER A 164 8.98 -9.00 -1.45
C SER A 164 7.81 -9.25 -0.48
N PRO A 165 7.03 -8.20 -0.11
CA PRO A 165 5.90 -8.34 0.79
C PRO A 165 4.82 -9.22 0.15
N ARG A 166 3.95 -9.83 0.98
CA ARG A 166 2.80 -10.60 0.49
C ARG A 166 1.67 -9.72 -0.02
N ALA A 167 1.57 -8.48 0.47
CA ALA A 167 0.58 -7.50 0.02
C ALA A 167 1.18 -6.11 -0.18
N VAL A 168 0.66 -5.38 -1.16
CA VAL A 168 0.88 -3.95 -1.33
C VAL A 168 -0.45 -3.22 -1.18
N LEU A 169 -0.47 -2.23 -0.30
CA LEU A 169 -1.58 -1.33 -0.05
C LEU A 169 -1.26 0.03 -0.68
N ALA A 170 -2.06 0.46 -1.66
CA ALA A 170 -1.80 1.67 -2.43
C ALA A 170 -2.93 2.68 -2.29
N ASP A 171 -2.62 3.86 -1.77
CA ASP A 171 -3.55 4.98 -1.61
C ASP A 171 -3.34 6.00 -2.74
N GLU A 172 -4.28 6.06 -3.68
CA GLU A 172 -4.26 6.95 -4.86
C GLU A 172 -2.88 6.97 -5.55
N PRO A 173 -2.32 5.80 -5.94
CA PRO A 173 -0.90 5.69 -6.35
C PRO A 173 -0.51 6.53 -7.57
N THR A 174 -1.48 7.09 -8.28
CA THR A 174 -1.26 7.92 -9.48
C THR A 174 -2.07 9.21 -9.47
N GLY A 175 -2.64 9.59 -8.32
CA GLY A 175 -3.54 10.74 -8.21
C GLY A 175 -2.91 12.10 -8.54
N ASN A 176 -1.58 12.21 -8.49
CA ASN A 176 -0.83 13.43 -8.78
C ASN A 176 -0.07 13.39 -10.12
N LEU A 177 -0.34 12.38 -10.97
CA LEU A 177 0.37 12.18 -12.24
C LEU A 177 -0.54 12.50 -13.43
N ASP A 178 0.07 12.93 -14.53
CA ASP A 178 -0.63 13.02 -15.81
C ASP A 178 -1.06 11.62 -16.29
N PRO A 179 -2.05 11.53 -17.19
CA PRO A 179 -2.62 10.24 -17.60
C PRO A 179 -1.61 9.27 -18.24
N VAL A 180 -0.62 9.76 -18.98
CA VAL A 180 0.38 8.90 -19.64
C VAL A 180 1.31 8.29 -18.61
N THR A 181 1.84 9.11 -17.71
CA THR A 181 2.71 8.68 -16.61
C THR A 181 1.95 7.75 -15.63
N ALA A 182 0.67 8.05 -15.37
CA ALA A 182 -0.19 7.19 -14.55
C ALA A 182 -0.32 5.78 -15.15
N ASP A 183 -0.55 5.67 -16.46
CA ASP A 183 -0.66 4.38 -17.14
C ASP A 183 0.66 3.57 -17.10
N GLU A 184 1.82 4.24 -17.09
CA GLU A 184 3.11 3.56 -16.90
C GLU A 184 3.23 2.97 -15.49
N VAL A 185 2.88 3.72 -14.45
CA VAL A 185 2.90 3.24 -13.05
C VAL A 185 1.89 2.11 -12.84
N HIS A 186 0.70 2.20 -13.46
CA HIS A 186 -0.29 1.11 -13.43
C HIS A 186 0.28 -0.19 -14.01
N ARG A 187 0.95 -0.13 -15.18
CA ARG A 187 1.60 -1.31 -15.77
C ARG A 187 2.64 -1.91 -14.82
N VAL A 188 3.50 -1.09 -14.24
CA VAL A 188 4.50 -1.54 -13.26
C VAL A 188 3.84 -2.28 -12.09
N LEU A 189 2.75 -1.76 -11.51
CA LEU A 189 2.03 -2.41 -10.41
C LEU A 189 1.43 -3.77 -10.84
N ILE A 190 0.82 -3.84 -12.02
CA ILE A 190 0.24 -5.08 -12.55
C ILE A 190 1.33 -6.12 -12.85
N ASP A 191 2.45 -5.71 -13.44
CA ASP A 191 3.56 -6.60 -13.75
C ASP A 191 4.21 -7.15 -12.48
N LEU A 192 4.36 -6.34 -11.44
CA LEU A 192 4.82 -6.78 -10.12
C LEU A 192 3.84 -7.76 -9.45
N ASN A 193 2.53 -7.51 -9.54
CA ASN A 193 1.53 -8.46 -9.04
C ASN A 193 1.68 -9.82 -9.75
N ARG A 194 1.75 -9.82 -11.08
CA ARG A 194 1.83 -11.05 -11.88
C ARG A 194 3.14 -11.82 -11.66
N SER A 195 4.27 -11.11 -11.69
CA SER A 195 5.60 -11.74 -11.64
C SER A 195 5.98 -12.21 -10.23
N ARG A 196 5.45 -11.59 -9.19
CA ARG A 196 5.79 -11.86 -7.78
C ARG A 196 4.63 -12.42 -6.96
N ALA A 197 3.45 -12.62 -7.57
CA ALA A 197 2.21 -13.05 -6.89
C ALA A 197 1.84 -12.16 -5.67
N ILE A 198 2.16 -10.86 -5.72
CA ILE A 198 1.86 -9.91 -4.66
C ILE A 198 0.36 -9.56 -4.69
N THR A 199 -0.31 -9.65 -3.56
CA THR A 199 -1.69 -9.16 -3.43
C THR A 199 -1.72 -7.64 -3.50
N LEU A 200 -2.62 -7.05 -4.30
CA LEU A 200 -2.78 -5.61 -4.40
C LEU A 200 -4.14 -5.18 -3.84
N VAL A 201 -4.13 -4.25 -2.88
CA VAL A 201 -5.33 -3.52 -2.47
C VAL A 201 -5.09 -2.04 -2.77
N ILE A 202 -5.84 -1.51 -3.71
CA ILE A 202 -5.66 -0.14 -4.19
C ILE A 202 -6.94 0.64 -3.92
N VAL A 203 -6.82 1.79 -3.28
CA VAL A 203 -7.92 2.74 -3.15
C VAL A 203 -7.69 3.89 -4.13
N THR A 204 -8.71 4.23 -4.91
CA THR A 204 -8.59 5.28 -5.93
C THR A 204 -9.96 5.81 -6.35
N HIS A 205 -9.97 6.94 -7.04
CA HIS A 205 -11.11 7.44 -7.82
C HIS A 205 -10.90 7.27 -9.33
N ASN A 206 -9.82 6.59 -9.77
CA ASN A 206 -9.46 6.39 -11.17
C ASN A 206 -10.08 5.10 -11.73
N ASP A 207 -11.10 5.25 -12.58
CA ASP A 207 -11.81 4.12 -13.20
C ASP A 207 -10.93 3.26 -14.12
N ARG A 208 -9.85 3.83 -14.70
CA ARG A 208 -8.93 3.05 -15.54
C ARG A 208 -8.19 1.99 -14.72
N LEU A 209 -7.77 2.34 -13.51
CA LEU A 209 -7.13 1.40 -12.61
C LEU A 209 -8.13 0.33 -12.11
N ALA A 210 -9.38 0.73 -11.86
CA ALA A 210 -10.44 -0.20 -11.51
C ALA A 210 -10.69 -1.26 -12.60
N ALA A 211 -10.59 -0.89 -13.87
CA ALA A 211 -10.74 -1.81 -15.00
C ALA A 211 -9.62 -2.88 -15.11
N LEU A 212 -8.49 -2.70 -14.42
CA LEU A 212 -7.35 -3.65 -14.38
C LEU A 212 -7.41 -4.61 -13.18
N ALA A 213 -8.39 -4.41 -12.29
CA ALA A 213 -8.57 -5.23 -11.08
C ALA A 213 -9.21 -6.60 -11.40
N ASP A 214 -8.97 -7.56 -10.53
CA ASP A 214 -9.71 -8.83 -10.55
C ASP A 214 -11.10 -8.63 -9.94
N ARG A 215 -11.20 -7.67 -8.98
CA ARG A 215 -12.45 -7.28 -8.33
C ARG A 215 -12.41 -5.79 -7.97
N THR A 216 -13.51 -5.10 -8.26
CA THR A 216 -13.74 -3.71 -7.86
C THR A 216 -14.84 -3.64 -6.82
N LEU A 217 -14.59 -2.94 -5.73
CA LEU A 217 -15.53 -2.66 -4.66
C LEU A 217 -15.80 -1.16 -4.58
N ARG A 218 -16.96 -0.78 -4.08
CA ARG A 218 -17.31 0.63 -3.87
C ARG A 218 -17.46 0.92 -2.39
N LEU A 219 -16.73 1.92 -1.91
CA LEU A 219 -16.89 2.42 -0.55
C LEU A 219 -17.83 3.62 -0.56
N GLU A 220 -18.98 3.49 0.08
CA GLU A 220 -20.02 4.53 0.21
C GLU A 220 -20.53 4.57 1.63
N HIS A 221 -20.62 5.77 2.21
CA HIS A 221 -21.13 5.99 3.58
C HIS A 221 -20.46 5.08 4.65
N GLY A 222 -19.17 4.76 4.46
CA GLY A 222 -18.40 3.92 5.37
C GLY A 222 -18.63 2.41 5.22
N ARG A 223 -19.34 1.96 4.16
CA ARG A 223 -19.61 0.54 3.86
C ARG A 223 -19.09 0.16 2.48
N LEU A 224 -18.73 -1.12 2.32
CA LEU A 224 -18.38 -1.69 1.02
C LEU A 224 -19.63 -2.32 0.37
N GLY A 225 -19.78 -2.02 -0.95
CA GLY A 225 -20.80 -2.59 -1.83
C GLY A 225 -20.20 -3.10 -3.14
#